data_24e943df6462c60e94fe481bdac434d4
#
_entry.id   24e943df6462c60e94fe481bdac434d4
#
_cell.length_a   1.000
_cell.length_b   1.000
_cell.length_c   1.000
_cell.angle_alpha   90.00
_cell.angle_beta   90.00
_cell.angle_gamma   90.00
#
_symmetry.space_group_name_H-M   'P 1'
#
loop_
_entity.id
_entity.type
_entity.pdbx_description
1 polymer ?
#
loop_
_entity_poly.entity_id
_entity_poly.type
_entity_poly.pdbx_seq_one_letter_code
_entity_poly.pdbx_strand_id
1 'polypeptide(L)'
;PPPRTTPADCRRQRQMCIRDRVKLLELALHDGRDPRTGRQLGLHSGKPRNFASIDDVLAAWQAQLEHFIGIKLRGNAVLERMYADHAPAPYLSLLIDDCIATGRDYNAGGARYNTSYIQGVGTGTLTDSLAALDHLVFREGRVALADVLDALDADFADAEALRQLLVNKAPKYGNDDDRADRFMQHCFAAFFSAVDGRPNGRGGTVHINMLPTTCHVYFGSVIGATPDGRHAGRPLAEGISPVQGADRRGPTAVLQSAAKMDHLKTGGTLLNVKFSPQVLEGDAGLKRMAGLVRGYFRQDTHHVQFNVVTAATLRAAQVDPAAHRHLIVRVAGYSDYFCDLSRDLQDEIIARTEHAGF
;
A
#
# COMPACT_ATOMS: atom_id res chain seq x y z
N PRO A 1 -24.19 13.88 9.55
CA PRO A 1 -23.10 12.94 9.68
C PRO A 1 -22.50 12.71 8.30
N PRO A 2 -21.15 12.71 8.13
CA PRO A 2 -20.54 12.38 6.85
C PRO A 2 -20.98 10.99 6.41
N PRO A 3 -21.09 10.71 5.11
CA PRO A 3 -21.52 9.41 4.64
C PRO A 3 -20.55 8.35 5.15
N ARG A 4 -21.08 7.35 5.84
CA ARG A 4 -20.33 6.19 6.28
C ARG A 4 -19.69 5.56 5.05
N THR A 5 -18.37 5.45 5.02
CA THR A 5 -17.65 4.64 4.04
C THR A 5 -18.00 3.17 4.29
N THR A 6 -19.11 2.74 3.72
CA THR A 6 -19.56 1.36 3.83
C THR A 6 -18.69 0.46 2.95
N PRO A 7 -18.61 -0.85 3.24
CA PRO A 7 -18.03 -1.83 2.32
C PRO A 7 -18.60 -1.78 0.89
N ALA A 8 -19.74 -1.08 0.69
CA ALA A 8 -20.33 -0.80 -0.61
C ALA A 8 -19.51 0.21 -1.44
N ASP A 9 -18.82 1.19 -0.82
CA ASP A 9 -17.99 2.15 -1.56
C ASP A 9 -16.71 1.49 -2.10
N CYS A 10 -16.12 0.57 -1.34
CA CYS A 10 -15.06 -0.30 -1.87
C CYS A 10 -15.59 -1.24 -2.96
N ARG A 11 -16.88 -1.66 -2.91
CA ARG A 11 -17.48 -2.49 -3.98
C ARG A 11 -17.71 -1.73 -5.28
N ARG A 12 -18.04 -0.44 -5.24
CA ARG A 12 -18.09 0.41 -6.45
C ARG A 12 -16.71 0.62 -7.06
N GLN A 13 -15.66 0.56 -6.27
CA GLN A 13 -14.27 0.58 -6.74
C GLN A 13 -13.80 -0.79 -7.31
N ARG A 14 -14.62 -1.86 -7.26
CA ARG A 14 -14.27 -3.21 -7.77
C ARG A 14 -13.81 -3.24 -9.22
N GLN A 15 -14.30 -2.37 -10.07
CA GLN A 15 -13.87 -2.29 -11.48
C GLN A 15 -12.58 -1.49 -11.69
N MET A 16 -12.05 -0.85 -10.62
CA MET A 16 -10.82 -0.06 -10.67
C MET A 16 -9.62 -0.75 -9.97
N CYS A 17 -9.74 -2.01 -9.58
CA CYS A 17 -8.91 -2.67 -8.55
C CYS A 17 -7.63 -3.35 -9.07
N ILE A 18 -6.96 -2.84 -10.08
CA ILE A 18 -5.58 -3.25 -10.39
C ILE A 18 -4.63 -2.20 -9.79
N ARG A 19 -4.82 -1.90 -8.51
CA ARG A 19 -3.97 -1.02 -7.71
C ARG A 19 -3.07 -1.80 -6.77
N ASP A 20 -3.31 -3.11 -6.67
CA ASP A 20 -2.70 -3.99 -5.71
C ASP A 20 -1.51 -4.72 -6.31
N ARG A 21 -0.33 -4.21 -5.99
CA ARG A 21 0.94 -4.76 -6.45
C ARG A 21 1.24 -6.13 -5.83
N VAL A 22 0.63 -6.45 -4.68
CA VAL A 22 0.76 -7.76 -4.03
C VAL A 22 -0.04 -8.82 -4.81
N LYS A 23 -1.22 -8.46 -5.34
CA LYS A 23 -1.98 -9.35 -6.24
C LYS A 23 -1.20 -9.69 -7.50
N LEU A 24 -0.40 -8.75 -8.03
CA LEU A 24 0.46 -9.01 -9.17
C LEU A 24 1.57 -10.00 -8.84
N LEU A 25 2.11 -9.96 -7.59
CA LEU A 25 3.06 -10.97 -7.13
C LEU A 25 2.37 -12.34 -7.00
N GLU A 26 1.18 -12.40 -6.42
CA GLU A 26 0.39 -13.63 -6.34
C GLU A 26 0.16 -14.23 -7.73
N LEU A 27 -0.22 -13.42 -8.73
CA LEU A 27 -0.38 -13.88 -10.11
C LEU A 27 0.96 -14.32 -10.73
N ALA A 28 2.05 -13.62 -10.48
CA ALA A 28 3.37 -14.02 -10.96
C ALA A 28 3.81 -15.38 -10.38
N LEU A 29 3.52 -15.63 -9.10
CA LEU A 29 3.79 -16.90 -8.42
C LEU A 29 2.81 -18.04 -8.80
N HIS A 30 1.81 -17.78 -9.65
CA HIS A 30 0.81 -18.74 -10.13
C HIS A 30 0.65 -18.70 -11.65
N ASP A 31 1.68 -18.25 -12.39
CA ASP A 31 1.66 -18.15 -13.87
C ASP A 31 0.42 -17.41 -14.41
N GLY A 32 0.03 -16.31 -13.75
CA GLY A 32 -1.11 -15.47 -14.11
C GLY A 32 -2.47 -16.00 -13.67
N ARG A 33 -2.53 -17.16 -13.01
CA ARG A 33 -3.76 -17.75 -12.49
C ARG A 33 -4.09 -17.19 -11.11
N ASP A 34 -5.33 -16.80 -10.90
CA ASP A 34 -5.82 -16.41 -9.57
C ASP A 34 -6.13 -17.65 -8.74
N PRO A 35 -5.38 -17.95 -7.64
CA PRO A 35 -5.58 -19.18 -6.87
C PRO A 35 -6.97 -19.25 -6.23
N ARG A 36 -7.58 -18.12 -5.88
CA ARG A 36 -8.89 -18.07 -5.24
C ARG A 36 -10.04 -18.48 -6.17
N THR A 37 -9.96 -18.12 -7.44
CA THR A 37 -11.04 -18.37 -8.42
C THR A 37 -10.68 -19.46 -9.44
N GLY A 38 -9.44 -19.87 -9.49
CA GLY A 38 -8.90 -20.80 -10.48
C GLY A 38 -8.84 -20.25 -11.91
N ARG A 39 -9.14 -18.97 -12.12
CA ARG A 39 -9.20 -18.35 -13.45
C ARG A 39 -7.87 -17.80 -13.89
N GLN A 40 -7.55 -17.92 -15.17
CA GLN A 40 -6.44 -17.19 -15.78
C GLN A 40 -6.84 -15.72 -15.90
N LEU A 41 -6.27 -14.86 -15.06
CA LEU A 41 -6.54 -13.41 -15.04
C LEU A 41 -5.39 -12.61 -15.65
N GLY A 42 -4.16 -13.02 -15.40
CA GLY A 42 -2.94 -12.37 -15.89
C GLY A 42 -2.32 -13.13 -17.07
N LEU A 43 -1.14 -12.67 -17.47
CA LEU A 43 -0.32 -13.32 -18.49
C LEU A 43 0.27 -14.64 -17.96
N HIS A 44 0.55 -15.58 -18.87
CA HIS A 44 1.50 -16.64 -18.59
C HIS A 44 2.89 -16.00 -18.46
N SER A 45 3.41 -15.89 -17.23
CA SER A 45 4.69 -15.22 -16.91
C SER A 45 5.81 -16.19 -16.57
N GLY A 46 5.62 -17.48 -16.83
CA GLY A 46 6.57 -18.55 -16.57
C GLY A 46 6.10 -19.48 -15.44
N LYS A 47 6.62 -20.71 -15.44
CA LYS A 47 6.32 -21.69 -14.39
C LYS A 47 7.07 -21.33 -13.10
N PRO A 48 6.40 -20.90 -12.03
CA PRO A 48 7.08 -20.37 -10.83
C PRO A 48 8.06 -21.34 -10.19
N ARG A 49 7.75 -22.66 -10.21
CA ARG A 49 8.64 -23.71 -9.67
C ARG A 49 9.99 -23.82 -10.39
N ASN A 50 10.12 -23.22 -11.59
CA ASN A 50 11.34 -23.22 -12.39
C ASN A 50 12.15 -21.92 -12.23
N PHE A 51 11.70 -20.95 -11.44
CA PHE A 51 12.46 -19.74 -11.19
C PHE A 51 13.75 -20.08 -10.44
N ALA A 52 14.90 -19.65 -11.00
CA ALA A 52 16.23 -19.94 -10.48
C ALA A 52 16.79 -18.77 -9.65
N SER A 53 16.21 -17.60 -9.77
CA SER A 53 16.68 -16.38 -9.12
C SER A 53 15.53 -15.44 -8.75
N ILE A 54 15.82 -14.45 -7.90
CA ILE A 54 14.86 -13.39 -7.60
C ILE A 54 14.56 -12.55 -8.85
N ASP A 55 15.47 -12.46 -9.80
CA ASP A 55 15.26 -11.70 -11.03
C ASP A 55 14.18 -12.33 -11.91
N ASP A 56 14.04 -13.66 -11.90
CA ASP A 56 12.92 -14.35 -12.58
C ASP A 56 11.56 -13.96 -11.97
N VAL A 57 11.51 -13.87 -10.63
CA VAL A 57 10.30 -13.42 -9.92
C VAL A 57 9.97 -11.97 -10.26
N LEU A 58 10.98 -11.10 -10.27
CA LEU A 58 10.82 -9.69 -10.60
C LEU A 58 10.38 -9.50 -12.04
N ALA A 59 10.95 -10.24 -12.99
CA ALA A 59 10.55 -10.20 -14.39
C ALA A 59 9.09 -10.66 -14.59
N ALA A 60 8.69 -11.75 -13.94
CA ALA A 60 7.32 -12.24 -13.96
C ALA A 60 6.35 -11.23 -13.35
N TRP A 61 6.70 -10.63 -12.20
CA TRP A 61 5.91 -9.58 -11.55
C TRP A 61 5.78 -8.33 -12.45
N GLN A 62 6.85 -7.88 -13.06
CA GLN A 62 6.86 -6.72 -13.95
C GLN A 62 5.99 -6.96 -15.19
N ALA A 63 6.04 -8.14 -15.79
CA ALA A 63 5.18 -8.50 -16.91
C ALA A 63 3.69 -8.41 -16.53
N GLN A 64 3.30 -8.90 -15.35
CA GLN A 64 1.95 -8.75 -14.83
C GLN A 64 1.61 -7.27 -14.61
N LEU A 65 2.52 -6.48 -14.02
CA LEU A 65 2.33 -5.05 -13.80
C LEU A 65 2.01 -4.31 -15.11
N GLU A 66 2.84 -4.46 -16.12
CA GLU A 66 2.67 -3.79 -17.42
C GLU A 66 1.36 -4.18 -18.11
N HIS A 67 1.02 -5.47 -18.10
CA HIS A 67 -0.24 -5.97 -18.63
C HIS A 67 -1.45 -5.29 -17.97
N PHE A 68 -1.49 -5.31 -16.65
CA PHE A 68 -2.64 -4.77 -15.92
C PHE A 68 -2.69 -3.24 -15.93
N ILE A 69 -1.54 -2.56 -15.96
CA ILE A 69 -1.52 -1.09 -16.16
C ILE A 69 -2.11 -0.75 -17.53
N GLY A 70 -1.78 -1.51 -18.59
CA GLY A 70 -2.38 -1.33 -19.91
C GLY A 70 -3.91 -1.46 -19.89
N ILE A 71 -4.45 -2.47 -19.21
CA ILE A 71 -5.91 -2.65 -19.03
C ILE A 71 -6.50 -1.47 -18.25
N LYS A 72 -5.83 -1.06 -17.17
CA LYS A 72 -6.27 0.04 -16.30
C LYS A 72 -6.35 1.37 -17.04
N LEU A 73 -5.34 1.70 -17.82
CA LEU A 73 -5.32 2.95 -18.60
C LEU A 73 -6.48 2.98 -19.61
N ARG A 74 -6.74 1.88 -20.33
CA ARG A 74 -7.90 1.79 -21.24
C ARG A 74 -9.22 1.96 -20.48
N GLY A 75 -9.38 1.28 -19.35
CA GLY A 75 -10.56 1.41 -18.50
C GLY A 75 -10.76 2.82 -17.95
N ASN A 76 -9.69 3.50 -17.54
CA ASN A 76 -9.76 4.88 -17.07
C ASN A 76 -10.19 5.83 -18.20
N ALA A 77 -9.66 5.67 -19.42
CA ALA A 77 -10.05 6.50 -20.56
C ALA A 77 -11.56 6.39 -20.86
N VAL A 78 -12.13 5.18 -20.80
CA VAL A 78 -13.58 4.98 -20.92
C VAL A 78 -14.35 5.68 -19.80
N LEU A 79 -13.93 5.53 -18.56
CA LEU A 79 -14.58 6.17 -17.43
C LEU A 79 -14.50 7.70 -17.49
N GLU A 80 -13.35 8.26 -17.84
CA GLU A 80 -13.16 9.71 -18.00
C GLU A 80 -14.09 10.26 -19.10
N ARG A 81 -14.24 9.52 -20.20
CA ARG A 81 -15.19 9.88 -21.26
C ARG A 81 -16.64 9.84 -20.76
N MET A 82 -17.02 8.80 -20.02
CA MET A 82 -18.37 8.71 -19.43
C MET A 82 -18.64 9.88 -18.47
N TYR A 83 -17.67 10.28 -17.65
CA TYR A 83 -17.82 11.44 -16.77
C TYR A 83 -17.97 12.74 -17.57
N ALA A 84 -17.18 12.92 -18.62
CA ALA A 84 -17.29 14.10 -19.48
C ALA A 84 -18.66 14.22 -20.16
N ASP A 85 -19.19 13.10 -20.64
CA ASP A 85 -20.45 13.08 -21.41
C ASP A 85 -21.71 13.07 -20.54
N HIS A 86 -21.67 12.49 -19.32
CA HIS A 86 -22.87 12.19 -18.53
C HIS A 86 -22.87 12.76 -17.11
N ALA A 87 -21.74 13.28 -16.61
CA ALA A 87 -21.61 13.77 -15.26
C ALA A 87 -20.80 15.09 -15.22
N PRO A 88 -21.25 16.16 -15.91
CA PRO A 88 -20.57 17.44 -15.85
C PRO A 88 -20.56 17.99 -14.42
N ALA A 89 -19.51 18.74 -14.08
CA ALA A 89 -19.31 19.35 -12.77
C ALA A 89 -19.32 20.89 -12.87
N PRO A 90 -20.47 21.53 -13.19
CA PRO A 90 -20.51 22.96 -13.51
C PRO A 90 -20.09 23.86 -12.35
N TYR A 91 -20.49 23.52 -11.11
CA TYR A 91 -20.09 24.31 -9.94
C TYR A 91 -18.56 24.20 -9.70
N LEU A 92 -17.97 23.00 -9.82
CA LEU A 92 -16.53 22.84 -9.72
C LEU A 92 -15.81 23.59 -10.85
N SER A 93 -16.35 23.57 -12.06
CA SER A 93 -15.79 24.25 -13.22
C SER A 93 -15.72 25.78 -13.06
N LEU A 94 -16.64 26.37 -12.27
CA LEU A 94 -16.56 27.80 -11.93
C LEU A 94 -15.40 28.14 -10.99
N LEU A 95 -14.91 27.18 -10.20
CA LEU A 95 -13.89 27.38 -9.18
C LEU A 95 -12.48 26.97 -9.64
N ILE A 96 -12.37 26.28 -10.78
CA ILE A 96 -11.09 25.76 -11.29
C ILE A 96 -10.60 26.63 -12.45
N ASP A 97 -9.32 27.00 -12.39
CA ASP A 97 -8.67 27.82 -13.40
C ASP A 97 -8.81 27.23 -14.81
N ASP A 98 -9.07 28.11 -15.76
CA ASP A 98 -9.16 27.90 -17.20
C ASP A 98 -10.46 27.21 -17.68
N CYS A 99 -11.29 26.62 -16.82
CA CYS A 99 -12.56 26.02 -17.27
C CYS A 99 -13.49 27.04 -17.94
N ILE A 100 -13.64 28.24 -17.35
CA ILE A 100 -14.46 29.34 -17.94
C ILE A 100 -13.79 29.83 -19.23
N ALA A 101 -12.49 30.09 -19.20
CA ALA A 101 -11.75 30.63 -20.35
C ALA A 101 -11.78 29.71 -21.57
N THR A 102 -11.75 28.40 -21.34
CA THR A 102 -11.79 27.38 -22.41
C THR A 102 -13.22 26.98 -22.80
N GLY A 103 -14.23 27.40 -22.03
CA GLY A 103 -15.64 26.99 -22.22
C GLY A 103 -15.84 25.47 -22.05
N ARG A 104 -15.00 24.79 -21.27
CA ARG A 104 -15.03 23.35 -21.07
C ARG A 104 -15.22 22.98 -19.61
N ASP A 105 -16.04 21.97 -19.36
CA ASP A 105 -16.24 21.42 -18.03
C ASP A 105 -14.97 20.77 -17.47
N TYR A 106 -14.83 20.77 -16.15
CA TYR A 106 -13.72 20.13 -15.44
C TYR A 106 -13.51 18.66 -15.85
N ASN A 107 -14.61 17.88 -15.93
CA ASN A 107 -14.55 16.48 -16.36
C ASN A 107 -14.25 16.31 -17.87
N ALA A 108 -14.50 17.36 -18.67
CA ALA A 108 -14.18 17.39 -20.09
C ALA A 108 -12.78 17.95 -20.40
N GLY A 109 -11.93 18.15 -19.37
CA GLY A 109 -10.58 18.63 -19.53
C GLY A 109 -10.47 20.16 -19.67
N GLY A 110 -11.40 20.93 -19.08
CA GLY A 110 -11.34 22.39 -19.06
C GLY A 110 -10.30 22.97 -18.11
N ALA A 111 -9.87 22.23 -17.11
CA ALA A 111 -8.89 22.67 -16.12
C ALA A 111 -7.49 22.88 -16.73
N ARG A 112 -6.70 23.79 -16.12
CA ARG A 112 -5.28 23.99 -16.49
C ARG A 112 -4.45 22.73 -16.34
N TYR A 113 -4.68 21.97 -15.26
CA TYR A 113 -3.99 20.72 -14.95
C TYR A 113 -4.99 19.56 -14.96
N ASN A 114 -4.89 18.69 -15.94
CA ASN A 114 -5.77 17.54 -16.14
C ASN A 114 -5.07 16.23 -15.79
N THR A 115 -4.56 16.12 -14.58
CA THR A 115 -3.83 14.94 -14.12
C THR A 115 -4.78 13.85 -13.65
N SER A 116 -4.50 12.61 -14.03
CA SER A 116 -5.13 11.40 -13.48
C SER A 116 -4.11 10.62 -12.67
N TYR A 117 -4.54 9.95 -11.59
CA TYR A 117 -3.63 9.20 -10.72
C TYR A 117 -3.99 7.73 -10.63
N ILE A 118 -2.96 6.86 -10.64
CA ILE A 118 -3.08 5.45 -10.29
C ILE A 118 -2.44 5.24 -8.90
N GLN A 119 -3.22 4.71 -7.97
CA GLN A 119 -2.77 4.46 -6.60
C GLN A 119 -1.97 3.16 -6.50
N GLY A 120 -0.84 3.18 -5.80
CA GLY A 120 -0.09 2.00 -5.40
C GLY A 120 -0.46 1.56 -3.99
N VAL A 121 -0.73 0.27 -3.80
CA VAL A 121 -1.11 -0.34 -2.51
C VAL A 121 -0.17 -1.48 -2.16
N GLY A 122 0.01 -1.77 -0.86
CA GLY A 122 0.74 -2.94 -0.37
C GLY A 122 2.25 -2.87 -0.53
N THR A 123 2.85 -1.66 -0.49
CA THR A 123 4.30 -1.47 -0.67
C THR A 123 5.13 -2.32 0.30
N GLY A 124 4.84 -2.23 1.60
CA GLY A 124 5.58 -2.98 2.62
C GLY A 124 5.43 -4.49 2.44
N THR A 125 4.21 -4.99 2.21
CA THR A 125 3.96 -6.43 2.01
C THR A 125 4.66 -6.97 0.77
N LEU A 126 4.64 -6.24 -0.35
CA LEU A 126 5.36 -6.63 -1.57
C LEU A 126 6.87 -6.66 -1.33
N THR A 127 7.41 -5.61 -0.71
CA THR A 127 8.84 -5.49 -0.40
C THR A 127 9.32 -6.63 0.49
N ASP A 128 8.61 -6.90 1.58
CA ASP A 128 8.95 -7.95 2.52
C ASP A 128 8.83 -9.35 1.90
N SER A 129 7.85 -9.55 1.02
CA SER A 129 7.67 -10.81 0.29
C SER A 129 8.83 -11.09 -0.66
N LEU A 130 9.26 -10.09 -1.43
CA LEU A 130 10.41 -10.21 -2.33
C LEU A 130 11.72 -10.39 -1.55
N ALA A 131 11.89 -9.65 -0.45
CA ALA A 131 13.06 -9.78 0.41
C ALA A 131 13.15 -11.17 1.06
N ALA A 132 12.00 -11.76 1.44
CA ALA A 132 11.96 -13.11 2.00
C ALA A 132 12.35 -14.17 0.96
N LEU A 133 11.83 -14.09 -0.26
CA LEU A 133 12.20 -14.98 -1.37
C LEU A 133 13.68 -14.83 -1.71
N ASP A 134 14.18 -13.61 -1.90
CA ASP A 134 15.59 -13.38 -2.21
C ASP A 134 16.51 -13.96 -1.13
N HIS A 135 16.24 -13.62 0.12
CA HIS A 135 17.16 -13.97 1.22
C HIS A 135 17.13 -15.45 1.57
N LEU A 136 15.94 -16.00 1.81
CA LEU A 136 15.80 -17.36 2.37
C LEU A 136 15.79 -18.45 1.31
N VAL A 137 15.26 -18.15 0.11
CA VAL A 137 15.19 -19.13 -0.98
C VAL A 137 16.44 -19.04 -1.86
N PHE A 138 16.67 -17.89 -2.50
CA PHE A 138 17.67 -17.80 -3.57
C PHE A 138 19.11 -17.59 -3.06
N ARG A 139 19.30 -16.82 -1.96
CA ARG A 139 20.68 -16.56 -1.44
C ARG A 139 21.15 -17.58 -0.44
N GLU A 140 20.33 -17.88 0.56
CA GLU A 140 20.73 -18.80 1.63
C GLU A 140 20.37 -20.26 1.34
N GLY A 141 19.43 -20.52 0.43
CA GLY A 141 18.98 -21.88 0.11
C GLY A 141 18.39 -22.63 1.30
N ARG A 142 17.86 -21.91 2.29
CA ARG A 142 17.28 -22.52 3.50
C ARG A 142 15.97 -23.24 3.23
N VAL A 143 15.23 -22.78 2.23
CA VAL A 143 13.92 -23.29 1.87
C VAL A 143 13.86 -23.39 0.35
N ALA A 144 13.31 -24.48 -0.16
CA ALA A 144 13.05 -24.57 -1.59
C ALA A 144 11.87 -23.68 -1.99
N LEU A 145 11.96 -23.07 -3.18
CA LEU A 145 10.85 -22.26 -3.71
C LEU A 145 9.55 -23.07 -3.79
N ALA A 146 9.64 -24.35 -4.15
CA ALA A 146 8.48 -25.25 -4.22
C ALA A 146 7.76 -25.36 -2.88
N ASP A 147 8.52 -25.48 -1.77
CA ASP A 147 7.95 -25.60 -0.42
C ASP A 147 7.24 -24.29 -0.01
N VAL A 148 7.82 -23.14 -0.39
CA VAL A 148 7.15 -21.84 -0.15
C VAL A 148 5.85 -21.76 -0.93
N LEU A 149 5.84 -22.11 -2.21
CA LEU A 149 4.63 -22.07 -3.04
C LEU A 149 3.53 -22.99 -2.49
N ASP A 150 3.88 -24.21 -2.10
CA ASP A 150 2.93 -25.15 -1.51
C ASP A 150 2.35 -24.64 -0.17
N ALA A 151 3.21 -24.01 0.65
CA ALA A 151 2.77 -23.41 1.92
C ALA A 151 1.83 -22.19 1.69
N LEU A 152 2.09 -21.37 0.66
CA LEU A 152 1.22 -20.26 0.29
C LEU A 152 -0.16 -20.74 -0.18
N ASP A 153 -0.19 -21.78 -1.02
CA ASP A 153 -1.44 -22.39 -1.52
C ASP A 153 -2.29 -22.97 -0.38
N ALA A 154 -1.63 -23.51 0.66
CA ALA A 154 -2.25 -24.07 1.85
C ALA A 154 -2.50 -23.04 2.98
N ASP A 155 -2.26 -21.73 2.76
CA ASP A 155 -2.28 -20.69 3.80
C ASP A 155 -1.46 -21.08 5.04
N PHE A 156 -0.30 -21.68 4.83
CA PHE A 156 0.62 -22.20 5.85
C PHE A 156 0.03 -23.30 6.74
N ALA A 157 -1.06 -23.96 6.33
CA ALA A 157 -1.55 -25.15 7.05
C ALA A 157 -0.40 -26.16 7.14
N ASP A 158 -0.13 -26.67 8.36
CA ASP A 158 0.97 -27.58 8.70
C ASP A 158 2.38 -27.04 8.39
N ALA A 159 2.54 -25.77 8.02
CA ALA A 159 3.81 -25.11 7.66
C ALA A 159 4.16 -23.92 8.57
N GLU A 160 3.69 -23.89 9.82
CA GLU A 160 3.91 -22.77 10.75
C GLU A 160 5.40 -22.49 11.01
N ALA A 161 6.26 -23.53 11.05
CA ALA A 161 7.70 -23.36 11.20
C ALA A 161 8.31 -22.58 10.02
N LEU A 162 7.87 -22.86 8.79
CA LEU A 162 8.24 -22.11 7.59
C LEU A 162 7.73 -20.68 7.66
N ARG A 163 6.47 -20.49 8.04
CA ARG A 163 5.88 -19.15 8.21
C ARG A 163 6.69 -18.31 9.21
N GLN A 164 7.04 -18.86 10.36
CA GLN A 164 7.86 -18.19 11.38
C GLN A 164 9.27 -17.86 10.86
N LEU A 165 9.85 -18.72 10.02
CA LEU A 165 11.12 -18.44 9.34
C LEU A 165 10.99 -17.19 8.44
N LEU A 166 9.96 -17.14 7.58
CA LEU A 166 9.67 -16.02 6.68
C LEU A 166 9.41 -14.70 7.45
N VAL A 167 8.66 -14.77 8.56
CA VAL A 167 8.35 -13.58 9.39
C VAL A 167 9.58 -13.05 10.11
N ASN A 168 10.42 -13.94 10.70
CA ASN A 168 11.42 -13.53 11.67
C ASN A 168 12.86 -13.50 11.16
N LYS A 169 13.18 -14.17 10.05
CA LYS A 169 14.55 -14.27 9.54
C LYS A 169 14.79 -13.49 8.25
N ALA A 170 13.74 -13.22 7.49
CA ALA A 170 13.86 -12.37 6.31
C ALA A 170 14.09 -10.89 6.68
N PRO A 171 14.88 -10.15 5.91
CA PRO A 171 14.96 -8.70 6.02
C PRO A 171 13.58 -8.07 5.85
N LYS A 172 13.29 -6.99 6.58
CA LYS A 172 11.99 -6.31 6.55
C LYS A 172 12.15 -4.83 6.28
N TYR A 173 11.30 -4.30 5.42
CA TYR A 173 11.15 -2.88 5.15
C TYR A 173 10.74 -2.10 6.40
N GLY A 174 11.22 -0.88 6.53
CA GLY A 174 10.99 -0.04 7.71
C GLY A 174 12.02 -0.24 8.83
N ASN A 175 13.12 -0.94 8.54
CA ASN A 175 14.22 -1.18 9.49
C ASN A 175 15.56 -0.58 9.02
N ASP A 176 15.56 0.30 8.02
CA ASP A 176 16.76 0.83 7.37
C ASP A 176 17.72 -0.29 6.95
N ASP A 177 17.20 -1.27 6.24
CA ASP A 177 17.91 -2.45 5.79
C ASP A 177 17.85 -2.52 4.26
N ASP A 178 18.97 -2.23 3.59
CA ASP A 178 19.04 -2.19 2.12
C ASP A 178 18.75 -3.54 1.46
N ARG A 179 18.87 -4.66 2.20
CA ARG A 179 18.48 -5.98 1.70
C ARG A 179 16.99 -6.07 1.41
N ALA A 180 16.16 -5.33 2.15
CA ALA A 180 14.72 -5.19 1.89
C ALA A 180 14.42 -3.93 1.08
N ASP A 181 14.96 -2.77 1.48
CA ASP A 181 14.58 -1.46 0.93
C ASP A 181 14.84 -1.35 -0.59
N ARG A 182 15.85 -2.06 -1.12
CA ARG A 182 16.11 -2.14 -2.57
C ARG A 182 14.92 -2.67 -3.38
N PHE A 183 14.12 -3.57 -2.81
CA PHE A 183 12.93 -4.09 -3.49
C PHE A 183 11.81 -3.06 -3.52
N MET A 184 11.67 -2.24 -2.46
CA MET A 184 10.76 -1.10 -2.48
C MET A 184 11.15 -0.12 -3.60
N GLN A 185 12.43 0.23 -3.70
CA GLN A 185 12.94 1.13 -4.74
C GLN A 185 12.71 0.55 -6.14
N HIS A 186 13.02 -0.73 -6.35
CA HIS A 186 12.83 -1.41 -7.64
C HIS A 186 11.35 -1.43 -8.06
N CYS A 187 10.46 -1.85 -7.16
CA CYS A 187 9.03 -1.93 -7.45
C CYS A 187 8.40 -0.54 -7.65
N PHE A 188 8.88 0.47 -6.93
CA PHE A 188 8.46 1.85 -7.14
C PHE A 188 8.88 2.36 -8.52
N ALA A 189 10.15 2.16 -8.90
CA ALA A 189 10.67 2.58 -10.20
C ALA A 189 9.96 1.88 -11.36
N ALA A 190 9.70 0.56 -11.25
CA ALA A 190 8.94 -0.19 -12.25
C ALA A 190 7.49 0.33 -12.38
N PHE A 191 6.83 0.62 -11.26
CA PHE A 191 5.48 1.17 -11.26
C PHE A 191 5.44 2.58 -11.87
N PHE A 192 6.39 3.44 -11.51
CA PHE A 192 6.55 4.77 -12.11
C PHE A 192 6.73 4.65 -13.64
N SER A 193 7.67 3.84 -14.09
CA SER A 193 7.96 3.65 -15.52
C SER A 193 6.76 3.13 -16.32
N ALA A 194 5.94 2.25 -15.72
CA ALA A 194 4.76 1.70 -16.39
C ALA A 194 3.62 2.72 -16.55
N VAL A 195 3.52 3.72 -15.67
CA VAL A 195 2.36 4.63 -15.54
C VAL A 195 2.66 6.05 -15.97
N ASP A 196 3.80 6.60 -15.54
CA ASP A 196 4.03 8.05 -15.57
C ASP A 196 4.06 8.62 -16.99
N GLY A 197 3.49 9.81 -17.15
CA GLY A 197 3.47 10.52 -18.42
C GLY A 197 2.55 9.92 -19.50
N ARG A 198 1.84 8.81 -19.23
CA ARG A 198 0.88 8.23 -20.19
C ARG A 198 -0.28 9.21 -20.39
N PRO A 199 -0.77 9.40 -21.63
CA PRO A 199 -1.90 10.29 -21.89
C PRO A 199 -3.17 9.79 -21.21
N ASN A 200 -3.99 10.72 -20.70
CA ASN A 200 -5.32 10.44 -20.19
C ASN A 200 -6.42 10.92 -21.15
N GLY A 201 -7.68 10.61 -20.84
CA GLY A 201 -8.84 10.98 -21.68
C GLY A 201 -9.22 12.47 -21.62
N ARG A 202 -8.59 13.28 -20.77
CA ARG A 202 -8.93 14.70 -20.55
C ARG A 202 -7.89 15.68 -21.12
N GLY A 203 -6.93 15.17 -21.91
CA GLY A 203 -5.88 16.00 -22.52
C GLY A 203 -4.69 16.29 -21.62
N GLY A 204 -4.55 15.56 -20.50
CA GLY A 204 -3.39 15.59 -19.60
C GLY A 204 -2.68 14.24 -19.54
N THR A 205 -1.99 14.00 -18.45
CA THR A 205 -1.18 12.80 -18.23
C THR A 205 -1.59 12.03 -16.97
N VAL A 206 -1.25 10.76 -16.94
CA VAL A 206 -1.44 9.87 -15.78
C VAL A 206 -0.14 9.84 -14.98
N HIS A 207 -0.26 9.92 -13.68
CA HIS A 207 0.85 9.83 -12.71
C HIS A 207 0.55 8.78 -11.64
N ILE A 208 1.56 8.44 -10.84
CA ILE A 208 1.39 7.54 -9.71
C ILE A 208 1.12 8.30 -8.42
N ASN A 209 0.45 7.61 -7.49
CA ASN A 209 0.19 8.09 -6.15
C ASN A 209 0.27 6.91 -5.16
N MET A 210 0.73 7.17 -3.93
CA MET A 210 0.94 6.16 -2.89
C MET A 210 0.02 6.41 -1.68
N LEU A 211 -1.23 6.81 -1.95
CA LEU A 211 -2.27 7.19 -0.98
C LEU A 211 -3.50 6.26 -1.08
N PRO A 212 -3.39 4.96 -0.70
CA PRO A 212 -4.45 3.98 -0.96
C PRO A 212 -5.69 4.12 -0.07
N THR A 213 -5.74 5.08 0.86
CA THR A 213 -6.77 5.18 1.89
C THR A 213 -6.92 3.86 2.66
N THR A 214 -8.11 3.25 2.74
CA THR A 214 -8.36 1.98 3.44
C THR A 214 -8.39 0.76 2.52
N CYS A 215 -8.00 0.91 1.25
CA CYS A 215 -8.07 -0.18 0.26
C CYS A 215 -7.21 -1.40 0.63
N HIS A 216 -6.15 -1.22 1.42
CA HIS A 216 -5.26 -2.29 1.88
C HIS A 216 -5.99 -3.38 2.69
N VAL A 217 -7.03 -3.02 3.45
CA VAL A 217 -7.88 -3.98 4.17
C VAL A 217 -8.69 -4.80 3.18
N TYR A 218 -9.39 -4.14 2.25
CA TYR A 218 -10.19 -4.84 1.24
C TYR A 218 -9.33 -5.72 0.33
N PHE A 219 -8.19 -5.23 -0.15
CA PHE A 219 -7.32 -6.03 -1.01
C PHE A 219 -6.74 -7.22 -0.27
N GLY A 220 -6.32 -7.03 0.99
CA GLY A 220 -5.88 -8.13 1.83
C GLY A 220 -6.93 -9.24 1.94
N SER A 221 -8.22 -8.89 2.03
CA SER A 221 -9.32 -9.87 2.14
C SER A 221 -9.54 -10.72 0.88
N VAL A 222 -8.95 -10.35 -0.26
CA VAL A 222 -9.10 -11.08 -1.54
C VAL A 222 -7.77 -11.65 -2.07
N ILE A 223 -6.71 -11.56 -1.29
CA ILE A 223 -5.38 -12.11 -1.60
C ILE A 223 -5.08 -13.27 -0.67
N GLY A 224 -4.50 -14.33 -1.21
CA GLY A 224 -4.01 -15.50 -0.48
C GLY A 224 -2.85 -15.17 0.47
N ALA A 225 -2.21 -16.18 1.01
CA ALA A 225 -1.00 -16.01 1.81
C ALA A 225 0.13 -15.40 0.98
N THR A 226 1.08 -14.72 1.65
CA THR A 226 2.19 -14.03 0.98
C THR A 226 3.55 -14.44 1.54
N PRO A 227 4.64 -14.38 0.75
CA PRO A 227 5.97 -14.85 1.15
C PRO A 227 6.59 -14.13 2.36
N ASP A 228 6.04 -12.98 2.78
CA ASP A 228 6.45 -12.33 4.03
C ASP A 228 5.91 -13.00 5.30
N GLY A 229 5.07 -14.05 5.15
CA GLY A 229 4.44 -14.82 6.21
C GLY A 229 3.04 -14.33 6.61
N ARG A 230 2.42 -13.44 5.81
CA ARG A 230 1.04 -12.98 6.01
C ARG A 230 0.06 -14.07 5.60
N HIS A 231 -0.92 -14.36 6.45
CA HIS A 231 -2.03 -15.27 6.13
C HIS A 231 -3.00 -14.68 5.09
N ALA A 232 -3.66 -15.55 4.36
CA ALA A 232 -4.74 -15.19 3.47
C ALA A 232 -5.82 -14.35 4.19
N GLY A 233 -6.39 -13.36 3.49
CA GLY A 233 -7.46 -12.54 4.03
C GLY A 233 -7.04 -11.45 5.02
N ARG A 234 -5.81 -11.42 5.52
CA ARG A 234 -5.35 -10.38 6.45
C ARG A 234 -5.04 -9.08 5.69
N PRO A 235 -5.15 -7.89 6.33
CA PRO A 235 -4.78 -6.63 5.69
C PRO A 235 -3.36 -6.63 5.12
N LEU A 236 -3.15 -5.88 4.04
CA LEU A 236 -1.82 -5.56 3.51
C LEU A 236 -1.20 -4.39 4.28
N ALA A 237 0.08 -4.09 4.03
CA ALA A 237 0.68 -2.83 4.45
C ALA A 237 -0.03 -1.64 3.78
N GLU A 238 -0.27 -0.57 4.53
CA GLU A 238 -0.95 0.61 4.03
C GLU A 238 0.04 1.64 3.50
N GLY A 239 -0.35 2.43 2.49
CA GLY A 239 0.50 3.49 1.92
C GLY A 239 1.92 3.03 1.58
N ILE A 240 2.88 3.71 2.16
CA ILE A 240 4.29 3.37 2.15
C ILE A 240 4.79 2.90 3.53
N SER A 241 3.88 2.60 4.45
CA SER A 241 4.23 2.11 5.78
C SER A 241 4.75 0.67 5.72
N PRO A 242 5.57 0.27 6.69
CA PRO A 242 5.96 -1.12 6.89
C PRO A 242 4.76 -2.04 7.13
N VAL A 243 4.95 -3.33 6.98
CA VAL A 243 3.98 -4.34 7.44
C VAL A 243 3.80 -4.19 8.96
N GLN A 244 2.56 -4.31 9.43
CA GLN A 244 2.20 -4.13 10.83
C GLN A 244 3.04 -5.04 11.73
N GLY A 245 3.81 -4.44 12.65
CA GLY A 245 4.70 -5.14 13.58
C GLY A 245 6.05 -5.59 13.01
N ALA A 246 6.37 -5.27 11.75
CA ALA A 246 7.63 -5.65 11.12
C ALA A 246 8.78 -4.65 11.37
N ASP A 247 8.47 -3.41 11.67
CA ASP A 247 9.39 -2.30 11.91
C ASP A 247 9.89 -2.29 13.37
N ARG A 248 10.97 -3.01 13.63
CA ARG A 248 11.48 -3.30 14.98
C ARG A 248 12.66 -2.42 15.41
N ARG A 249 13.22 -1.60 14.50
CA ARG A 249 14.40 -0.76 14.77
C ARG A 249 14.05 0.70 15.12
N GLY A 250 12.79 0.95 15.47
CA GLY A 250 12.34 2.27 15.91
C GLY A 250 11.93 3.19 14.75
N PRO A 251 11.33 4.35 15.10
CA PRO A 251 10.70 5.23 14.11
C PRO A 251 11.71 5.90 13.17
N THR A 252 12.95 6.15 13.64
CA THR A 252 14.01 6.70 12.78
C THR A 252 14.32 5.77 11.62
N ALA A 253 14.43 4.46 11.88
CA ALA A 253 14.67 3.47 10.81
C ALA A 253 13.49 3.38 9.83
N VAL A 254 12.25 3.51 10.32
CA VAL A 254 11.05 3.58 9.47
C VAL A 254 11.15 4.75 8.49
N LEU A 255 11.48 5.93 9.01
CA LEU A 255 11.59 7.15 8.19
C LEU A 255 12.77 7.04 7.19
N GLN A 256 13.91 6.46 7.58
CA GLN A 256 15.04 6.24 6.69
C GLN A 256 14.68 5.27 5.54
N SER A 257 14.04 4.15 5.83
CA SER A 257 13.55 3.23 4.78
C SER A 257 12.58 3.92 3.83
N ALA A 258 11.61 4.69 4.37
CA ALA A 258 10.62 5.39 3.56
C ALA A 258 11.26 6.50 2.69
N ALA A 259 12.28 7.18 3.20
CA ALA A 259 12.99 8.24 2.49
C ALA A 259 13.81 7.74 1.27
N LYS A 260 14.10 6.44 1.20
CA LYS A 260 14.78 5.85 0.03
C LYS A 260 13.88 5.78 -1.22
N MET A 261 12.57 5.99 -1.08
CA MET A 261 11.66 6.16 -2.21
C MET A 261 11.88 7.54 -2.84
N ASP A 262 11.80 7.63 -4.16
CA ASP A 262 11.84 8.93 -4.85
C ASP A 262 10.47 9.61 -4.75
N HIS A 263 10.26 10.37 -3.67
CA HIS A 263 8.99 11.04 -3.40
C HIS A 263 8.61 12.07 -4.46
N LEU A 264 9.59 12.67 -5.15
CA LEU A 264 9.34 13.67 -6.19
C LEU A 264 8.67 13.08 -7.44
N LYS A 265 8.75 11.76 -7.62
CA LYS A 265 8.12 11.02 -8.73
C LYS A 265 6.69 10.58 -8.44
N THR A 266 6.07 11.03 -7.37
CA THR A 266 4.70 10.66 -7.03
C THR A 266 3.88 11.87 -6.61
N GLY A 267 2.59 11.86 -6.89
CA GLY A 267 1.66 12.92 -6.47
C GLY A 267 1.37 12.93 -4.96
N GLY A 268 1.94 12.00 -4.21
CA GLY A 268 1.86 11.94 -2.75
C GLY A 268 2.11 10.56 -2.20
N THR A 269 2.64 10.53 -0.99
CA THR A 269 2.88 9.32 -0.20
C THR A 269 2.12 9.39 1.12
N LEU A 270 1.84 8.25 1.72
CA LEU A 270 1.20 8.17 3.02
C LEU A 270 2.00 7.23 3.91
N LEU A 271 2.60 7.79 4.95
CA LEU A 271 3.35 7.06 5.98
C LEU A 271 2.68 7.26 7.33
N ASN A 272 2.28 6.18 7.97
CA ASN A 272 1.77 6.17 9.33
C ASN A 272 2.84 5.71 10.31
N VAL A 273 2.96 6.43 11.43
CA VAL A 273 3.81 6.04 12.57
C VAL A 273 2.98 6.15 13.85
N LYS A 274 3.02 5.16 14.71
CA LYS A 274 2.30 5.15 15.99
C LYS A 274 3.28 5.22 17.15
N PHE A 275 3.06 6.16 18.06
CA PHE A 275 3.85 6.34 19.27
C PHE A 275 3.03 6.07 20.53
N SER A 276 3.67 5.51 21.55
CA SER A 276 3.12 5.58 22.90
C SER A 276 3.17 7.03 23.41
N PRO A 277 2.15 7.52 24.13
CA PRO A 277 2.11 8.92 24.61
C PRO A 277 3.33 9.33 25.41
N GLN A 278 3.89 8.43 26.21
CA GLN A 278 5.05 8.68 27.08
C GLN A 278 6.30 9.12 26.32
N VAL A 279 6.47 8.71 25.08
CA VAL A 279 7.62 9.08 24.23
C VAL A 279 7.65 10.58 23.94
N LEU A 280 6.49 11.22 23.91
CA LEU A 280 6.31 12.64 23.56
C LEU A 280 6.16 13.54 24.80
N GLU A 281 6.28 13.00 26.01
CA GLU A 281 6.15 13.78 27.23
C GLU A 281 7.31 14.77 27.42
N GLY A 282 6.94 15.97 27.85
CA GLY A 282 7.87 17.06 28.19
C GLY A 282 8.63 17.64 27.01
N ASP A 283 9.44 18.66 27.27
CA ASP A 283 10.21 19.37 26.24
C ASP A 283 11.19 18.47 25.47
N ALA A 284 11.75 17.47 26.15
CA ALA A 284 12.72 16.57 25.56
C ALA A 284 12.03 15.66 24.51
N GLY A 285 10.81 15.16 24.79
CA GLY A 285 10.01 14.39 23.84
C GLY A 285 9.63 15.21 22.61
N LEU A 286 9.14 16.44 22.82
CA LEU A 286 8.79 17.36 21.76
C LEU A 286 9.99 17.75 20.87
N LYS A 287 11.18 17.97 21.48
CA LYS A 287 12.42 18.26 20.73
C LYS A 287 12.85 17.07 19.86
N ARG A 288 12.78 15.84 20.37
CA ARG A 288 13.08 14.62 19.60
C ARG A 288 12.11 14.47 18.42
N MET A 289 10.82 14.65 18.66
CA MET A 289 9.80 14.60 17.60
C MET A 289 10.03 15.65 16.53
N ALA A 290 10.33 16.90 16.93
CA ALA A 290 10.67 17.96 15.98
C ALA A 290 11.92 17.64 15.16
N GLY A 291 12.95 17.04 15.80
CA GLY A 291 14.15 16.57 15.12
C GLY A 291 13.87 15.46 14.10
N LEU A 292 13.05 14.48 14.49
CA LEU A 292 12.62 13.38 13.63
C LEU A 292 11.90 13.87 12.37
N VAL A 293 10.90 14.74 12.55
CA VAL A 293 10.11 15.32 11.44
C VAL A 293 11.00 16.15 10.50
N ARG A 294 11.85 17.03 11.06
CA ARG A 294 12.76 17.84 10.25
C ARG A 294 13.79 16.98 9.51
N GLY A 295 14.32 15.94 10.14
CA GLY A 295 15.26 15.00 9.53
C GLY A 295 14.64 14.25 8.36
N TYR A 296 13.38 13.87 8.48
CA TYR A 296 12.62 13.21 7.42
C TYR A 296 12.40 14.15 6.23
N PHE A 297 11.85 15.34 6.44
CA PHE A 297 11.58 16.28 5.34
C PHE A 297 12.82 16.86 4.66
N ARG A 298 14.00 16.83 5.29
CA ARG A 298 15.27 17.19 4.65
C ARG A 298 15.71 16.18 3.58
N GLN A 299 15.05 15.05 3.45
CA GLN A 299 15.33 13.99 2.49
C GLN A 299 14.32 14.02 1.33
N ASP A 300 13.74 15.18 1.01
CA ASP A 300 12.76 15.40 -0.07
C ASP A 300 11.52 14.50 0.02
N THR A 301 11.13 14.14 1.25
CA THR A 301 9.94 13.33 1.52
C THR A 301 8.67 14.19 1.61
N HIS A 302 7.51 13.60 1.34
CA HIS A 302 6.26 14.36 1.21
C HIS A 302 5.41 14.40 2.47
N HIS A 303 5.29 13.27 3.18
CA HIS A 303 4.24 13.14 4.18
C HIS A 303 4.57 12.11 5.24
N VAL A 304 4.26 12.44 6.48
CA VAL A 304 4.20 11.53 7.61
C VAL A 304 3.02 11.94 8.51
N GLN A 305 2.30 10.98 9.03
CA GLN A 305 1.24 11.22 10.02
C GLN A 305 1.42 10.33 11.24
N PHE A 306 0.94 10.82 12.38
CA PHE A 306 1.18 10.19 13.66
C PHE A 306 -0.12 9.80 14.36
N ASN A 307 -0.12 8.62 14.98
CA ASN A 307 -1.06 8.24 16.03
C ASN A 307 -0.31 8.24 17.35
N VAL A 308 -0.82 8.98 18.33
CA VAL A 308 -0.27 9.03 19.70
C VAL A 308 -1.27 8.37 20.62
N VAL A 309 -1.27 7.04 20.61
CA VAL A 309 -2.25 6.20 21.32
C VAL A 309 -1.67 4.81 21.53
N THR A 310 -1.99 4.19 22.66
CA THR A 310 -1.55 2.82 22.94
C THR A 310 -2.49 1.78 22.34
N ALA A 311 -1.96 0.62 21.99
CA ALA A 311 -2.78 -0.53 21.58
C ALA A 311 -3.74 -0.97 22.71
N ALA A 312 -3.36 -0.79 23.98
CA ALA A 312 -4.22 -1.08 25.13
C ALA A 312 -5.46 -0.18 25.14
N THR A 313 -5.29 1.15 24.92
CA THR A 313 -6.42 2.10 24.82
C THR A 313 -7.35 1.73 23.66
N LEU A 314 -6.79 1.39 22.50
CA LEU A 314 -7.59 0.97 21.34
C LEU A 314 -8.37 -0.32 21.60
N ARG A 315 -7.77 -1.32 22.26
CA ARG A 315 -8.47 -2.54 22.66
C ARG A 315 -9.56 -2.28 23.69
N ALA A 316 -9.32 -1.39 24.68
CA ALA A 316 -10.35 -0.98 25.62
C ALA A 316 -11.54 -0.31 24.90
N ALA A 317 -11.28 0.53 23.90
CA ALA A 317 -12.32 1.14 23.08
C ALA A 317 -13.11 0.13 22.22
N GLN A 318 -12.52 -1.00 21.87
CA GLN A 318 -13.26 -2.09 21.21
C GLN A 318 -14.19 -2.83 22.17
N VAL A 319 -13.83 -2.91 23.46
CA VAL A 319 -14.64 -3.58 24.50
C VAL A 319 -15.78 -2.68 24.98
N ASP A 320 -15.48 -1.40 25.23
CA ASP A 320 -16.45 -0.39 25.65
C ASP A 320 -16.42 0.85 24.74
N PRO A 321 -17.10 0.79 23.58
CA PRO A 321 -17.17 1.91 22.66
C PRO A 321 -17.87 3.14 23.26
N ALA A 322 -18.76 2.95 24.24
CA ALA A 322 -19.53 4.05 24.83
C ALA A 322 -18.63 4.99 25.64
N ALA A 323 -17.69 4.43 26.41
CA ALA A 323 -16.73 5.19 27.21
C ALA A 323 -15.66 5.89 26.31
N HIS A 324 -15.44 5.42 25.09
CA HIS A 324 -14.35 5.88 24.22
C HIS A 324 -14.85 6.56 22.93
N ARG A 325 -16.09 7.06 22.90
CA ARG A 325 -16.66 7.71 21.69
C ARG A 325 -15.89 8.90 21.18
N HIS A 326 -15.14 9.58 22.04
CA HIS A 326 -14.31 10.74 21.70
C HIS A 326 -12.95 10.37 21.08
N LEU A 327 -12.58 9.07 21.07
CA LEU A 327 -11.27 8.62 20.61
C LEU A 327 -11.17 8.78 19.09
N ILE A 328 -10.32 9.71 18.65
CA ILE A 328 -10.03 9.95 17.25
C ILE A 328 -8.69 9.31 16.91
N VAL A 329 -8.62 8.65 15.76
CA VAL A 329 -7.40 8.07 15.22
C VAL A 329 -7.13 8.57 13.81
N ARG A 330 -5.86 8.64 13.47
CA ARG A 330 -5.40 8.87 12.10
C ARG A 330 -5.46 7.55 11.35
N VAL A 331 -6.31 7.46 10.34
CA VAL A 331 -6.54 6.25 9.59
C VAL A 331 -5.56 6.13 8.42
N ALA A 332 -5.83 6.83 7.32
CA ALA A 332 -4.99 6.79 6.13
C ALA A 332 -5.26 8.06 5.29
N GLY A 333 -4.61 9.17 5.63
CA GLY A 333 -4.82 10.49 5.01
C GLY A 333 -6.01 11.28 5.60
N TYR A 334 -6.77 10.68 6.51
CA TYR A 334 -7.88 11.33 7.23
C TYR A 334 -7.95 10.81 8.68
N SER A 335 -8.70 11.52 9.51
CA SER A 335 -9.00 11.10 10.91
C SER A 335 -10.46 10.70 11.00
N ASP A 336 -10.73 9.75 11.88
CA ASP A 336 -12.10 9.31 12.18
C ASP A 336 -12.21 8.86 13.64
N TYR A 337 -13.44 8.75 14.14
CA TYR A 337 -13.69 8.16 15.44
C TYR A 337 -13.40 6.67 15.38
N PHE A 338 -12.52 6.20 16.28
CA PHE A 338 -12.08 4.81 16.28
C PHE A 338 -13.25 3.83 16.41
N CYS A 339 -14.23 4.15 17.25
CA CYS A 339 -15.40 3.31 17.50
C CYS A 339 -16.34 3.20 16.29
N ASP A 340 -16.29 4.13 15.34
CA ASP A 340 -17.13 4.13 14.14
C ASP A 340 -16.49 3.37 12.96
N LEU A 341 -15.22 2.98 13.08
CA LEU A 341 -14.52 2.20 12.06
C LEU A 341 -15.01 0.73 12.05
N SER A 342 -14.88 0.08 10.90
CA SER A 342 -15.10 -1.37 10.82
C SER A 342 -14.12 -2.13 11.70
N ARG A 343 -14.51 -3.31 12.21
CA ARG A 343 -13.67 -4.14 13.08
C ARG A 343 -12.32 -4.46 12.45
N ASP A 344 -12.31 -4.84 11.17
CA ASP A 344 -11.07 -5.16 10.45
C ASP A 344 -10.11 -3.97 10.40
N LEU A 345 -10.63 -2.75 10.24
CA LEU A 345 -9.81 -1.54 10.22
C LEU A 345 -9.33 -1.14 11.62
N GLN A 346 -10.15 -1.34 12.65
CA GLN A 346 -9.74 -1.18 14.05
C GLN A 346 -8.58 -2.13 14.39
N ASP A 347 -8.71 -3.40 14.03
CA ASP A 347 -7.70 -4.43 14.30
C ASP A 347 -6.40 -4.14 13.53
N GLU A 348 -6.49 -3.61 12.31
CA GLU A 348 -5.33 -3.16 11.53
C GLU A 348 -4.59 -2.02 12.24
N ILE A 349 -5.31 -0.98 12.70
CA ILE A 349 -4.71 0.16 13.43
C ILE A 349 -4.06 -0.29 14.74
N ILE A 350 -4.68 -1.22 15.45
CA ILE A 350 -4.12 -1.81 16.67
C ILE A 350 -2.80 -2.54 16.35
N ALA A 351 -2.76 -3.29 15.26
CA ALA A 351 -1.62 -4.10 14.86
C ALA A 351 -0.40 -3.29 14.39
N ARG A 352 -0.57 -2.00 14.00
CA ARG A 352 0.55 -1.10 13.66
C ARG A 352 1.54 -1.05 14.79
N THR A 353 2.84 -1.05 14.48
CA THR A 353 3.89 -0.97 15.50
C THR A 353 3.70 0.26 16.39
N GLU A 354 3.74 0.03 17.70
CA GLU A 354 3.73 1.08 18.71
C GLU A 354 5.17 1.35 19.16
N HIS A 355 5.71 2.49 18.75
CA HIS A 355 7.05 2.87 19.12
C HIS A 355 7.08 3.45 20.55
N ALA A 356 7.84 2.81 21.43
CA ALA A 356 8.05 3.23 22.81
C ALA A 356 9.35 4.04 23.00
N GLY A 357 10.04 4.43 21.91
CA GLY A 357 11.26 5.22 21.90
C GLY A 357 11.56 5.75 20.50
N PHE A 358 12.60 6.59 20.39
CA PHE A 358 13.10 7.15 19.12
C PHE A 358 14.29 6.37 18.59
#